data_dc033c37cb6ad404ab8354748f43003f
#
_entry.id   dc033c37cb6ad404ab8354748f43003f
#
_cell.length_a   1.000
_cell.length_b   1.000
_cell.length_c   1.000
_cell.angle_alpha   90.00
_cell.angle_beta   90.00
_cell.angle_gamma   90.00
#
_symmetry.space_group_name_H-M   'P 1'
#
loop_
_entity.id
_entity.type
_entity.pdbx_description
1 polymer ?
#
loop_
_entity_poly.entity_id
_entity_poly.type
_entity_poly.pdbx_seq_one_letter_code
_entity_poly.pdbx_strand_id
1 'polypeptide(L)'
;MDYGLTIGITTALRNGGARFAVACVVASVSSLLATAGWSQSLTWLGTLPGSLQSWAHGVAADGRVVVGRAWNSTSRQLRAFRWENGVMQDLGALPGYDQSEAYGVSADGSVVVGRAIDGATGQFRAFRWASGVMQDLGVPPGYDRSWAYGVSSDGSVVVGLATTPAQEARAIRWANGVWQNLGTLGGNRSFAYSVSSDGSVVVGVSRDATQRVRSFRWANGVMQDLGALPGYDQSYAWSVSADGSVVVGWASNAAGQYRAIRWANGVWQDLGVLGNGDHSEAWGVSSDGSIVVGLAYIAPGQSCAFRWTPDGGMEDLNQTYASVLTDGSALVAASAISPDGRYIVGWGINAATGRREAYLLDTGARCTPHSGDVDSNGCVDDADLLAVLFAFGNAGSNLGRVDVNCDQTVDDADLLAVLFNFGSGC
;
A
#
# COMPACT_ATOMS: atom_id res chain seq x y z
N MET A 1 13.55 -42.87 -13.74
CA MET A 1 13.93 -44.00 -12.85
C MET A 1 12.69 -44.34 -12.05
N ASP A 2 12.09 -45.47 -12.46
CA ASP A 2 10.88 -46.03 -11.84
C ASP A 2 11.20 -46.62 -10.47
N TYR A 3 10.47 -46.26 -9.46
CA TYR A 3 10.38 -47.00 -8.22
C TYR A 3 8.97 -47.59 -8.08
N GLY A 4 8.88 -48.87 -8.48
CA GLY A 4 7.68 -49.66 -8.25
C GLY A 4 7.57 -50.06 -6.77
N LEU A 5 6.40 -49.82 -6.19
CA LEU A 5 6.01 -50.24 -4.84
C LEU A 5 5.36 -51.63 -4.96
N THR A 6 6.05 -52.66 -4.50
CA THR A 6 5.50 -54.03 -4.43
C THR A 6 4.85 -54.25 -3.07
N ILE A 7 3.51 -54.44 -3.06
CA ILE A 7 2.77 -54.85 -1.86
C ILE A 7 2.76 -56.35 -1.80
N GLY A 8 3.44 -56.93 -0.80
CA GLY A 8 3.38 -58.37 -0.49
C GLY A 8 2.28 -58.65 0.53
N ILE A 9 1.26 -59.39 0.13
CA ILE A 9 0.22 -59.95 1.03
C ILE A 9 0.63 -61.40 1.34
N THR A 10 1.00 -61.65 2.59
CA THR A 10 1.18 -63.04 3.10
C THR A 10 -0.05 -63.42 3.92
N THR A 11 -0.83 -64.35 3.39
CA THR A 11 -1.93 -65.03 4.12
C THR A 11 -1.36 -66.20 4.89
N ALA A 12 -1.55 -66.20 6.21
CA ALA A 12 -1.37 -67.41 7.03
C ALA A 12 -2.71 -67.71 7.71
N LEU A 13 -3.34 -68.81 7.26
CA LEU A 13 -4.47 -69.45 7.92
C LEU A 13 -3.97 -70.43 9.00
N ARG A 14 -4.39 -70.33 10.26
CA ARG A 14 -4.61 -71.48 11.16
C ARG A 14 -5.53 -71.16 12.35
N ASN A 15 -6.63 -71.80 12.32
CA ASN A 15 -7.61 -72.27 13.33
C ASN A 15 -7.54 -71.78 14.78
N GLY A 16 -8.68 -71.30 15.24
CA GLY A 16 -9.20 -71.57 16.58
C GLY A 16 -9.41 -70.35 17.49
N GLY A 17 -10.66 -69.95 17.69
CA GLY A 17 -11.05 -69.14 18.85
C GLY A 17 -11.39 -67.67 18.53
N ALA A 18 -12.69 -67.41 18.50
CA ALA A 18 -13.25 -66.08 18.29
C ALA A 18 -12.83 -65.09 19.36
N ARG A 19 -12.03 -64.10 18.97
CA ARG A 19 -12.01 -62.75 19.59
C ARG A 19 -11.78 -61.76 18.44
N PHE A 20 -12.80 -61.01 18.14
CA PHE A 20 -12.68 -59.86 17.22
C PHE A 20 -11.79 -58.80 17.86
N ALA A 21 -10.52 -58.77 17.48
CA ALA A 21 -9.69 -57.60 17.70
C ALA A 21 -9.77 -56.74 16.42
N VAL A 22 -10.48 -55.64 16.50
CA VAL A 22 -10.44 -54.62 15.47
C VAL A 22 -9.07 -53.96 15.58
N ALA A 23 -8.13 -54.36 14.74
CA ALA A 23 -6.88 -53.62 14.56
C ALA A 23 -7.20 -52.38 13.73
N CYS A 24 -7.30 -51.23 14.38
CA CYS A 24 -7.20 -49.94 13.68
C CYS A 24 -5.79 -49.84 13.10
N VAL A 25 -5.65 -50.12 11.82
CA VAL A 25 -4.48 -49.73 11.05
C VAL A 25 -4.60 -48.21 10.84
N VAL A 26 -3.97 -47.44 11.71
CA VAL A 26 -3.75 -46.03 11.46
C VAL A 26 -2.70 -45.99 10.36
N ALA A 27 -3.12 -45.96 9.12
CA ALA A 27 -2.26 -45.57 8.01
C ALA A 27 -2.03 -44.07 8.20
N SER A 28 -0.87 -43.70 8.74
CA SER A 28 -0.37 -42.32 8.65
C SER A 28 -0.15 -42.00 7.18
N VAL A 29 -1.19 -41.57 6.49
CA VAL A 29 -1.05 -40.85 5.23
C VAL A 29 -0.43 -39.51 5.63
N SER A 30 0.90 -39.43 5.59
CA SER A 30 1.58 -38.16 5.49
C SER A 30 1.20 -37.61 4.12
N SER A 31 -0.01 -36.99 4.06
CA SER A 31 -0.33 -36.09 2.97
C SER A 31 0.71 -34.98 3.05
N LEU A 32 1.69 -35.01 2.14
CA LEU A 32 2.32 -33.81 1.67
C LEU A 32 1.17 -32.97 1.08
N LEU A 33 0.49 -32.24 1.92
CA LEU A 33 -0.19 -31.03 1.52
C LEU A 33 0.94 -30.12 1.03
N ALA A 34 1.24 -30.19 -0.26
CA ALA A 34 1.79 -29.06 -0.96
C ALA A 34 0.74 -27.95 -0.72
N THR A 35 0.89 -27.22 0.39
CA THR A 35 0.27 -25.92 0.51
C THR A 35 0.75 -25.21 -0.74
N ALA A 36 -0.15 -24.98 -1.69
CA ALA A 36 0.04 -23.97 -2.71
C ALA A 36 0.12 -22.64 -1.94
N GLY A 37 1.24 -22.44 -1.25
CA GLY A 37 1.57 -21.18 -0.64
C GLY A 37 1.67 -20.21 -1.79
N TRP A 38 0.95 -19.13 -1.72
CA TRP A 38 1.09 -18.00 -2.61
C TRP A 38 2.57 -17.68 -2.64
N SER A 39 3.20 -17.93 -3.78
CA SER A 39 4.65 -17.77 -3.89
C SER A 39 4.94 -16.28 -3.82
N GLN A 40 5.66 -15.87 -2.77
CA GLN A 40 6.25 -14.55 -2.72
C GLN A 40 7.02 -14.31 -4.01
N SER A 41 6.88 -13.13 -4.58
CA SER A 41 7.62 -12.77 -5.79
C SER A 41 8.04 -11.32 -5.79
N LEU A 42 9.18 -11.06 -6.40
CA LEU A 42 9.69 -9.71 -6.64
C LEU A 42 9.79 -9.48 -8.15
N THR A 43 9.15 -8.42 -8.60
CA THR A 43 9.23 -7.97 -9.99
C THR A 43 9.92 -6.61 -10.06
N TRP A 44 11.07 -6.55 -10.70
CA TRP A 44 11.69 -5.28 -11.09
C TRP A 44 10.95 -4.72 -12.31
N LEU A 45 10.41 -3.52 -12.19
CA LEU A 45 9.57 -2.93 -13.23
C LEU A 45 10.38 -2.36 -14.41
N GLY A 46 11.71 -2.27 -14.23
CA GLY A 46 12.60 -1.67 -15.20
C GLY A 46 12.47 -0.15 -15.29
N THR A 47 12.76 0.41 -16.46
CA THR A 47 12.71 1.86 -16.73
C THR A 47 12.07 2.13 -18.09
N LEU A 48 11.61 3.36 -18.31
CA LEU A 48 11.21 3.81 -19.65
C LEU A 48 12.40 3.83 -20.62
N PRO A 49 12.19 3.65 -21.94
CA PRO A 49 13.25 3.76 -22.93
C PRO A 49 14.07 5.05 -22.78
N GLY A 50 15.40 4.90 -22.70
CA GLY A 50 16.32 6.02 -22.49
C GLY A 50 16.43 6.53 -21.05
N SER A 51 15.63 6.01 -20.11
CA SER A 51 15.75 6.33 -18.69
C SER A 51 16.72 5.38 -17.98
N LEU A 52 17.36 5.87 -16.92
CA LEU A 52 18.32 5.11 -16.14
C LEU A 52 17.81 4.71 -14.75
N GLN A 53 16.76 5.36 -14.29
CA GLN A 53 16.21 5.13 -12.95
C GLN A 53 14.69 5.22 -12.99
N SER A 54 14.03 4.49 -12.08
CA SER A 54 12.58 4.55 -11.86
C SER A 54 12.23 4.43 -10.39
N TRP A 55 11.08 5.00 -10.00
CA TRP A 55 10.52 4.96 -8.65
C TRP A 55 9.02 4.71 -8.76
N ALA A 56 8.53 3.70 -8.07
CA ALA A 56 7.10 3.50 -7.90
C ALA A 56 6.58 4.36 -6.74
N HIS A 57 5.40 4.94 -6.88
CA HIS A 57 4.76 5.79 -5.89
C HIS A 57 3.37 5.32 -5.49
N GLY A 58 2.66 4.58 -6.35
CA GLY A 58 1.33 4.07 -6.08
C GLY A 58 1.10 2.72 -6.74
N VAL A 59 0.20 1.93 -6.15
CA VAL A 59 -0.21 0.60 -6.62
C VAL A 59 -1.72 0.46 -6.54
N ALA A 60 -2.34 -0.12 -7.57
CA ALA A 60 -3.77 -0.47 -7.58
C ALA A 60 -4.07 -1.63 -6.63
N ALA A 61 -5.34 -1.85 -6.33
CA ALA A 61 -5.76 -2.81 -5.32
C ALA A 61 -5.32 -4.26 -5.64
N ASP A 62 -5.32 -4.65 -6.89
CA ASP A 62 -4.96 -5.98 -7.37
C ASP A 62 -3.47 -6.16 -7.72
N GLY A 63 -2.64 -5.15 -7.49
CA GLY A 63 -1.21 -5.15 -7.81
C GLY A 63 -0.87 -5.08 -9.30
N ARG A 64 -1.86 -5.08 -10.21
CA ARG A 64 -1.63 -5.12 -11.66
C ARG A 64 -1.13 -3.80 -12.22
N VAL A 65 -1.52 -2.70 -11.60
CA VAL A 65 -1.11 -1.36 -12.03
C VAL A 65 -0.22 -0.72 -10.98
N VAL A 66 0.96 -0.29 -11.42
CA VAL A 66 1.91 0.50 -10.61
C VAL A 66 2.21 1.80 -11.33
N VAL A 67 2.21 2.90 -10.58
CA VAL A 67 2.49 4.22 -11.14
C VAL A 67 3.69 4.87 -10.45
N GLY A 68 4.34 5.77 -11.17
CA GLY A 68 5.52 6.44 -10.64
C GLY A 68 6.20 7.34 -11.64
N ARG A 69 7.51 7.47 -11.51
CA ARG A 69 8.32 8.30 -12.39
C ARG A 69 9.58 7.57 -12.85
N ALA A 70 10.06 7.90 -14.05
CA ALA A 70 11.33 7.47 -14.58
C ALA A 70 12.19 8.71 -14.91
N TRP A 71 13.50 8.59 -14.69
CA TRP A 71 14.46 9.67 -14.91
C TRP A 71 15.40 9.34 -16.07
N ASN A 72 15.41 10.21 -17.05
CA ASN A 72 16.38 10.18 -18.14
C ASN A 72 17.54 11.13 -17.83
N SER A 73 18.72 10.59 -17.55
CA SER A 73 19.89 11.38 -17.18
C SER A 73 20.49 12.18 -18.36
N THR A 74 20.25 11.75 -19.61
CA THR A 74 20.76 12.41 -20.81
C THR A 74 19.94 13.65 -21.15
N SER A 75 18.61 13.51 -21.19
CA SER A 75 17.71 14.65 -21.43
C SER A 75 17.39 15.46 -20.17
N ARG A 76 17.73 14.93 -18.98
CA ARG A 76 17.37 15.49 -17.65
C ARG A 76 15.86 15.68 -17.48
N GLN A 77 15.07 14.73 -18.00
CA GLN A 77 13.63 14.79 -17.96
C GLN A 77 13.06 13.69 -17.07
N LEU A 78 12.01 14.05 -16.32
CA LEU A 78 11.16 13.13 -15.59
C LEU A 78 9.95 12.78 -16.45
N ARG A 79 9.55 11.51 -16.44
CA ARG A 79 8.35 11.00 -17.09
C ARG A 79 7.51 10.18 -16.13
N ALA A 80 6.24 10.52 -16.04
CA ALA A 80 5.25 9.70 -15.36
C ALA A 80 5.08 8.38 -16.12
N PHE A 81 5.07 7.28 -15.39
CA PHE A 81 4.79 5.98 -15.99
C PHE A 81 3.57 5.31 -15.33
N ARG A 82 2.95 4.44 -16.10
CA ARG A 82 1.99 3.43 -15.66
C ARG A 82 2.51 2.07 -16.13
N TRP A 83 2.79 1.20 -15.18
CA TRP A 83 3.20 -0.17 -15.44
C TRP A 83 1.99 -1.09 -15.28
N GLU A 84 1.80 -1.99 -16.22
CA GLU A 84 0.75 -2.99 -16.19
C GLU A 84 1.20 -4.24 -16.95
N ASN A 85 1.01 -5.43 -16.35
CA ASN A 85 1.29 -6.72 -16.98
C ASN A 85 2.68 -6.82 -17.64
N GLY A 86 3.72 -6.33 -16.99
CA GLY A 86 5.10 -6.37 -17.49
C GLY A 86 5.48 -5.23 -18.43
N VAL A 87 4.57 -4.34 -18.77
CA VAL A 87 4.84 -3.21 -19.71
C VAL A 87 4.81 -1.87 -18.96
N MET A 88 5.89 -1.12 -19.05
CA MET A 88 5.95 0.25 -18.54
C MET A 88 5.60 1.23 -19.67
N GLN A 89 4.47 1.91 -19.52
CA GLN A 89 3.96 2.92 -20.44
C GLN A 89 4.39 4.32 -20.00
N ASP A 90 4.94 5.13 -20.91
CA ASP A 90 5.09 6.58 -20.71
C ASP A 90 3.72 7.26 -20.83
N LEU A 91 3.30 7.98 -19.80
CA LEU A 91 2.03 8.71 -19.81
C LEU A 91 2.13 10.05 -20.56
N GLY A 92 3.33 10.46 -20.97
CA GLY A 92 3.57 11.76 -21.59
C GLY A 92 3.56 12.91 -20.58
N ALA A 93 3.27 14.11 -21.08
CA ALA A 93 3.07 15.32 -20.29
C ALA A 93 1.90 16.13 -20.87
N LEU A 94 1.42 17.13 -20.10
CA LEU A 94 0.40 18.07 -20.59
C LEU A 94 0.94 18.88 -21.78
N PRO A 95 0.07 19.33 -22.70
CA PRO A 95 0.48 20.25 -23.77
C PRO A 95 1.18 21.49 -23.21
N GLY A 96 2.38 21.78 -23.74
CA GLY A 96 3.23 22.88 -23.27
C GLY A 96 4.13 22.56 -22.05
N TYR A 97 4.08 21.32 -21.55
CA TYR A 97 4.93 20.81 -20.47
C TYR A 97 5.85 19.71 -21.01
N ASP A 98 7.08 19.65 -20.51
CA ASP A 98 8.10 18.71 -21.01
C ASP A 98 8.39 17.55 -20.04
N GLN A 99 7.89 17.61 -18.81
CA GLN A 99 8.09 16.59 -17.79
C GLN A 99 6.77 16.26 -17.05
N SER A 100 6.74 15.07 -16.43
CA SER A 100 5.61 14.62 -15.61
C SER A 100 6.06 13.63 -14.55
N GLU A 101 5.29 13.57 -13.46
CA GLU A 101 5.45 12.59 -12.38
C GLU A 101 4.08 12.11 -11.92
N ALA A 102 3.87 10.80 -11.79
CA ALA A 102 2.67 10.21 -11.22
C ALA A 102 2.89 9.89 -9.74
N TYR A 103 1.90 10.16 -8.91
CA TYR A 103 1.96 9.93 -7.46
C TYR A 103 0.88 9.00 -6.95
N GLY A 104 -0.36 9.15 -7.42
CA GLY A 104 -1.51 8.35 -6.96
C GLY A 104 -2.18 7.61 -8.10
N VAL A 105 -2.83 6.49 -7.75
CA VAL A 105 -3.63 5.66 -8.66
C VAL A 105 -4.90 5.22 -7.95
N SER A 106 -6.04 5.17 -8.67
CA SER A 106 -7.30 4.63 -8.16
C SER A 106 -7.22 3.13 -7.88
N ALA A 107 -8.13 2.62 -7.07
CA ALA A 107 -8.13 1.21 -6.68
C ALA A 107 -8.19 0.24 -7.87
N ASP A 108 -8.93 0.59 -8.92
CA ASP A 108 -9.05 -0.17 -10.17
C ASP A 108 -7.92 0.08 -11.19
N GLY A 109 -6.96 0.97 -10.88
CA GLY A 109 -5.86 1.33 -11.77
C GLY A 109 -6.23 2.20 -12.97
N SER A 110 -7.50 2.63 -13.09
CA SER A 110 -8.00 3.38 -14.26
C SER A 110 -7.66 4.86 -14.25
N VAL A 111 -7.46 5.44 -13.07
CA VAL A 111 -7.15 6.87 -12.88
C VAL A 111 -5.77 7.02 -12.27
N VAL A 112 -4.92 7.85 -12.88
CA VAL A 112 -3.61 8.23 -12.37
C VAL A 112 -3.56 9.72 -12.15
N VAL A 113 -3.01 10.18 -11.03
CA VAL A 113 -2.85 11.60 -10.73
C VAL A 113 -1.40 11.96 -10.48
N GLY A 114 -1.07 13.22 -10.75
CA GLY A 114 0.30 13.67 -10.58
C GLY A 114 0.49 15.13 -10.95
N ARG A 115 1.70 15.45 -11.36
CA ARG A 115 2.05 16.80 -11.84
C ARG A 115 2.75 16.79 -13.19
N ALA A 116 2.46 17.75 -14.02
CA ALA A 116 3.27 18.12 -15.18
C ALA A 116 4.17 19.30 -14.81
N ILE A 117 5.35 19.36 -15.40
CA ILE A 117 6.41 20.33 -15.12
C ILE A 117 6.85 20.94 -16.45
N ASP A 118 6.82 22.26 -16.55
CA ASP A 118 7.53 22.99 -17.59
C ASP A 118 8.96 23.28 -17.07
N GLY A 119 9.94 22.57 -17.60
CA GLY A 119 11.33 22.68 -17.17
C GLY A 119 11.98 24.03 -17.47
N ALA A 120 11.43 24.78 -18.44
CA ALA A 120 11.95 26.10 -18.82
C ALA A 120 11.45 27.20 -17.88
N THR A 121 10.16 27.17 -17.49
CA THR A 121 9.54 28.21 -16.66
C THR A 121 9.40 27.82 -15.19
N GLY A 122 9.55 26.53 -14.86
CA GLY A 122 9.30 25.99 -13.54
C GLY A 122 7.79 26.03 -13.15
N GLN A 123 6.90 26.05 -14.12
CA GLN A 123 5.46 25.96 -13.89
C GLN A 123 5.06 24.51 -13.61
N PHE A 124 4.05 24.34 -12.73
CA PHE A 124 3.52 23.04 -12.36
C PHE A 124 2.01 23.02 -12.55
N ARG A 125 1.47 21.89 -13.04
CA ARG A 125 0.04 21.62 -13.18
C ARG A 125 -0.30 20.25 -12.66
N ALA A 126 -1.32 20.17 -11.82
CA ALA A 126 -1.95 18.93 -11.45
C ALA A 126 -2.61 18.30 -12.68
N PHE A 127 -2.37 17.01 -12.88
CA PHE A 127 -3.05 16.26 -13.93
C PHE A 127 -3.84 15.08 -13.37
N ARG A 128 -4.85 14.67 -14.13
CA ARG A 128 -5.57 13.41 -14.01
C ARG A 128 -5.48 12.70 -15.36
N TRP A 129 -4.89 11.52 -15.35
CA TRP A 129 -4.85 10.66 -16.53
C TRP A 129 -5.91 9.56 -16.38
N ALA A 130 -6.70 9.35 -17.43
CA ALA A 130 -7.67 8.26 -17.51
C ALA A 130 -7.92 7.91 -18.98
N SER A 131 -8.12 6.63 -19.29
CA SER A 131 -8.45 6.15 -20.65
C SER A 131 -7.50 6.67 -21.75
N GLY A 132 -6.20 6.78 -21.44
CA GLY A 132 -5.17 7.23 -22.39
C GLY A 132 -5.05 8.74 -22.53
N VAL A 133 -5.83 9.54 -21.80
CA VAL A 133 -5.84 11.01 -21.90
C VAL A 133 -5.34 11.64 -20.60
N MET A 134 -4.37 12.53 -20.69
CA MET A 134 -3.91 13.37 -19.57
C MET A 134 -4.68 14.68 -19.59
N GLN A 135 -5.50 14.90 -18.57
CA GLN A 135 -6.30 16.09 -18.37
C GLN A 135 -5.59 17.06 -17.42
N ASP A 136 -5.49 18.34 -17.81
CA ASP A 136 -5.11 19.43 -16.90
C ASP A 136 -6.25 19.71 -15.94
N LEU A 137 -6.00 19.61 -14.64
CA LEU A 137 -6.97 19.95 -13.60
C LEU A 137 -7.03 21.47 -13.29
N GLY A 138 -6.12 22.23 -13.91
CA GLY A 138 -6.03 23.67 -13.71
C GLY A 138 -5.52 24.07 -12.33
N VAL A 139 -5.85 25.29 -11.92
CA VAL A 139 -5.53 25.87 -10.62
C VAL A 139 -6.77 26.50 -10.00
N PRO A 140 -6.88 26.56 -8.66
CA PRO A 140 -7.93 27.37 -8.02
C PRO A 140 -7.78 28.87 -8.36
N PRO A 141 -8.84 29.67 -8.31
CA PRO A 141 -8.74 31.12 -8.48
C PRO A 141 -7.72 31.77 -7.54
N GLY A 142 -6.82 32.60 -8.10
CA GLY A 142 -5.75 33.26 -7.35
C GLY A 142 -4.46 32.45 -7.17
N TYR A 143 -4.41 31.22 -7.70
CA TYR A 143 -3.21 30.38 -7.68
C TYR A 143 -2.60 30.27 -9.07
N ASP A 144 -1.30 30.02 -9.15
CA ASP A 144 -0.55 29.89 -10.41
C ASP A 144 -0.01 28.48 -10.66
N ARG A 145 0.11 27.64 -9.63
CA ARG A 145 0.61 26.26 -9.71
C ARG A 145 -0.27 25.30 -8.93
N SER A 146 -0.32 24.05 -9.39
CA SER A 146 -1.04 22.97 -8.70
C SER A 146 -0.28 21.64 -8.81
N TRP A 147 -0.47 20.80 -7.80
CA TRP A 147 0.04 19.43 -7.72
C TRP A 147 -1.09 18.52 -7.25
N ALA A 148 -1.14 17.30 -7.79
CA ALA A 148 -1.99 16.23 -7.29
C ALA A 148 -1.11 15.14 -6.70
N TYR A 149 -1.39 14.72 -5.46
CA TYR A 149 -0.65 13.67 -4.76
C TYR A 149 -1.49 12.43 -4.52
N GLY A 150 -2.71 12.58 -4.04
CA GLY A 150 -3.60 11.50 -3.71
C GLY A 150 -4.88 11.49 -4.54
N VAL A 151 -5.48 10.32 -4.68
CA VAL A 151 -6.76 10.11 -5.37
C VAL A 151 -7.59 9.09 -4.61
N SER A 152 -8.92 9.28 -4.54
CA SER A 152 -9.88 8.33 -3.94
C SER A 152 -9.92 7.01 -4.71
N SER A 153 -10.45 5.96 -4.09
CA SER A 153 -10.51 4.62 -4.68
C SER A 153 -11.25 4.59 -6.01
N ASP A 154 -12.30 5.39 -6.18
CA ASP A 154 -13.09 5.52 -7.40
C ASP A 154 -12.51 6.53 -8.43
N GLY A 155 -11.42 7.22 -8.10
CA GLY A 155 -10.79 8.23 -8.96
C GLY A 155 -11.55 9.56 -9.06
N SER A 156 -12.59 9.80 -8.26
CA SER A 156 -13.45 10.98 -8.33
C SER A 156 -12.93 12.17 -7.54
N VAL A 157 -12.15 11.93 -6.49
CA VAL A 157 -11.58 12.97 -5.63
C VAL A 157 -10.06 12.96 -5.75
N VAL A 158 -9.49 14.14 -6.02
CA VAL A 158 -8.03 14.34 -6.09
C VAL A 158 -7.61 15.35 -5.04
N VAL A 159 -6.51 15.09 -4.34
CA VAL A 159 -5.97 15.99 -3.32
C VAL A 159 -4.53 16.38 -3.61
N GLY A 160 -4.14 17.55 -3.11
CA GLY A 160 -2.79 18.04 -3.36
C GLY A 160 -2.54 19.41 -2.78
N LEU A 161 -1.81 20.22 -3.51
CA LEU A 161 -1.55 21.60 -3.13
C LEU A 161 -1.65 22.55 -4.33
N ALA A 162 -1.93 23.81 -4.05
CA ALA A 162 -1.75 24.91 -4.98
C ALA A 162 -0.92 26.02 -4.33
N THR A 163 -0.14 26.75 -5.15
CA THR A 163 0.62 27.90 -4.69
C THR A 163 0.18 29.18 -5.40
N THR A 164 0.23 30.28 -4.67
CA THR A 164 0.06 31.62 -5.21
C THR A 164 1.39 32.14 -5.80
N PRO A 165 1.39 33.20 -6.63
CA PRO A 165 2.61 33.88 -7.07
C PRO A 165 3.52 34.32 -5.90
N ALA A 166 2.93 34.59 -4.72
CA ALA A 166 3.66 34.93 -3.49
C ALA A 166 4.24 33.70 -2.76
N GLN A 167 4.18 32.50 -3.36
CA GLN A 167 4.68 31.24 -2.80
C GLN A 167 3.93 30.77 -1.53
N GLU A 168 2.70 31.25 -1.31
CA GLU A 168 1.83 30.68 -0.29
C GLU A 168 1.23 29.38 -0.79
N ALA A 169 1.30 28.33 0.01
CA ALA A 169 0.79 27.01 -0.35
C ALA A 169 -0.50 26.68 0.42
N ARG A 170 -1.46 26.09 -0.27
CA ARG A 170 -2.71 25.61 0.33
C ARG A 170 -2.99 24.17 -0.07
N ALA A 171 -3.36 23.37 0.91
CA ALA A 171 -3.96 22.06 0.68
C ALA A 171 -5.27 22.24 -0.10
N ILE A 172 -5.44 21.49 -1.17
CA ILE A 172 -6.59 21.56 -2.06
C ILE A 172 -7.20 20.19 -2.28
N ARG A 173 -8.51 20.17 -2.54
CA ARG A 173 -9.29 19.01 -2.91
C ARG A 173 -10.06 19.33 -4.20
N TRP A 174 -9.91 18.50 -5.21
CA TRP A 174 -10.67 18.58 -6.44
C TRP A 174 -11.72 17.46 -6.46
N ALA A 175 -12.96 17.84 -6.77
CA ALA A 175 -14.05 16.90 -7.00
C ALA A 175 -15.08 17.55 -7.95
N ASN A 176 -15.65 16.76 -8.87
CA ASN A 176 -16.68 17.22 -9.81
C ASN A 176 -16.27 18.48 -10.60
N GLY A 177 -14.99 18.59 -10.97
CA GLY A 177 -14.49 19.75 -11.74
C GLY A 177 -14.19 21.00 -10.92
N VAL A 178 -14.34 20.95 -9.59
CA VAL A 178 -14.19 22.12 -8.70
C VAL A 178 -13.07 21.91 -7.70
N TRP A 179 -12.19 22.91 -7.56
CA TRP A 179 -11.19 22.97 -6.52
C TRP A 179 -11.75 23.59 -5.23
N GLN A 180 -11.48 22.94 -4.10
CA GLN A 180 -11.77 23.43 -2.76
C GLN A 180 -10.43 23.67 -2.03
N ASN A 181 -10.26 24.87 -1.44
CA ASN A 181 -9.18 25.18 -0.51
C ASN A 181 -9.55 24.64 0.87
N LEU A 182 -8.68 23.81 1.45
CA LEU A 182 -8.92 23.17 2.74
C LEU A 182 -8.51 24.02 3.94
N GLY A 183 -7.86 25.19 3.71
CA GLY A 183 -7.39 26.07 4.76
C GLY A 183 -6.03 25.69 5.35
N THR A 184 -5.77 26.19 6.57
CA THR A 184 -4.56 25.94 7.37
C THR A 184 -4.92 25.82 8.85
N LEU A 185 -3.97 25.36 9.67
CA LEU A 185 -4.07 25.37 11.14
C LEU A 185 -3.69 26.75 11.75
N GLY A 186 -3.90 27.82 11.02
CA GLY A 186 -3.58 29.20 11.46
C GLY A 186 -2.25 29.74 10.94
N GLY A 187 -1.44 28.92 10.30
CA GLY A 187 -0.19 29.32 9.64
C GLY A 187 -0.38 29.70 8.17
N ASN A 188 0.73 29.82 7.45
CA ASN A 188 0.76 30.31 6.06
C ASN A 188 0.86 29.22 5.00
N ARG A 189 0.96 27.92 5.36
CA ARG A 189 1.11 26.81 4.40
C ARG A 189 0.37 25.57 4.85
N SER A 190 -0.23 24.86 3.89
CA SER A 190 -0.76 23.50 4.05
C SER A 190 -0.59 22.70 2.76
N PHE A 191 -0.47 21.38 2.90
CA PHE A 191 -0.26 20.41 1.81
C PHE A 191 -1.11 19.18 2.11
N ALA A 192 -1.92 18.73 1.16
CA ALA A 192 -2.66 17.47 1.26
C ALA A 192 -1.89 16.39 0.52
N TYR A 193 -1.63 15.25 1.17
CA TYR A 193 -0.87 14.16 0.59
C TYR A 193 -1.73 12.94 0.26
N SER A 194 -2.71 12.62 1.08
CA SER A 194 -3.52 11.43 0.91
C SER A 194 -4.99 11.69 1.23
N VAL A 195 -5.85 10.82 0.72
CA VAL A 195 -7.30 10.88 0.86
C VAL A 195 -7.86 9.48 1.12
N SER A 196 -8.90 9.37 1.96
CA SER A 196 -9.62 8.11 2.23
C SER A 196 -10.28 7.55 0.97
N SER A 197 -10.65 6.27 1.01
CA SER A 197 -11.24 5.57 -0.14
C SER A 197 -12.46 6.26 -0.71
N ASP A 198 -13.31 6.81 0.12
CA ASP A 198 -14.55 7.53 -0.24
C ASP A 198 -14.32 9.03 -0.56
N GLY A 199 -13.10 9.54 -0.41
CA GLY A 199 -12.76 10.95 -0.64
C GLY A 199 -13.20 11.91 0.46
N SER A 200 -13.72 11.43 1.61
CA SER A 200 -14.27 12.26 2.69
C SER A 200 -13.23 12.77 3.67
N VAL A 201 -12.13 12.03 3.87
CA VAL A 201 -11.05 12.38 4.79
C VAL A 201 -9.78 12.71 4.01
N VAL A 202 -9.17 13.85 4.28
CA VAL A 202 -7.90 14.27 3.68
C VAL A 202 -6.86 14.46 4.76
N VAL A 203 -5.65 13.97 4.54
CA VAL A 203 -4.54 14.14 5.48
C VAL A 203 -3.34 14.82 4.83
N GLY A 204 -2.52 15.40 5.66
CA GLY A 204 -1.32 16.10 5.20
C GLY A 204 -0.66 16.90 6.30
N VAL A 205 0.01 17.97 5.90
CA VAL A 205 0.69 18.88 6.83
C VAL A 205 0.18 20.30 6.69
N SER A 206 0.15 21.01 7.81
CA SER A 206 -0.12 22.45 7.86
C SER A 206 0.83 23.11 8.86
N ARG A 207 1.15 24.37 8.62
CA ARG A 207 1.74 25.19 9.69
C ARG A 207 0.65 25.68 10.62
N ASP A 208 0.92 25.60 11.93
CA ASP A 208 0.09 26.20 12.96
C ASP A 208 0.35 27.73 13.08
N ALA A 209 -0.37 28.42 13.95
CA ALA A 209 -0.21 29.86 14.18
C ALA A 209 1.22 30.24 14.66
N THR A 210 1.97 29.29 15.21
CA THR A 210 3.38 29.48 15.63
C THR A 210 4.38 29.05 14.55
N GLN A 211 3.90 28.74 13.34
CA GLN A 211 4.67 28.27 12.18
C GLN A 211 5.32 26.89 12.35
N ARG A 212 4.92 26.09 13.33
CA ARG A 212 5.34 24.70 13.47
C ARG A 212 4.61 23.83 12.46
N VAL A 213 5.28 22.80 11.96
CA VAL A 213 4.68 21.83 11.05
C VAL A 213 3.90 20.79 11.85
N ARG A 214 2.62 20.65 11.53
CA ARG A 214 1.66 19.75 12.16
C ARG A 214 0.97 18.87 11.14
N SER A 215 0.80 17.61 11.49
CA SER A 215 -0.11 16.73 10.79
C SER A 215 -1.55 17.23 10.92
N PHE A 216 -2.30 17.20 9.86
CA PHE A 216 -3.73 17.46 9.93
C PHE A 216 -4.57 16.32 9.37
N ARG A 217 -5.79 16.22 9.86
CA ARG A 217 -6.89 15.45 9.29
C ARG A 217 -8.04 16.41 8.99
N TRP A 218 -8.42 16.49 7.73
CA TRP A 218 -9.56 17.29 7.29
C TRP A 218 -10.73 16.36 7.00
N ALA A 219 -11.89 16.66 7.57
CA ALA A 219 -13.15 15.96 7.31
C ALA A 219 -14.31 16.90 7.55
N ASN A 220 -15.40 16.79 6.80
CA ASN A 220 -16.62 17.58 6.97
C ASN A 220 -16.38 19.11 7.02
N GLY A 221 -15.42 19.62 6.24
CA GLY A 221 -15.11 21.05 6.19
C GLY A 221 -14.18 21.56 7.29
N VAL A 222 -13.73 20.70 8.21
CA VAL A 222 -12.90 21.08 9.35
C VAL A 222 -11.51 20.46 9.25
N MET A 223 -10.47 21.28 9.39
CA MET A 223 -9.08 20.85 9.50
C MET A 223 -8.73 20.69 11.00
N GLN A 224 -8.50 19.46 11.42
CA GLN A 224 -8.12 19.09 12.78
C GLN A 224 -6.59 18.98 12.87
N ASP A 225 -5.98 19.60 13.88
CA ASP A 225 -4.59 19.36 14.27
C ASP A 225 -4.50 18.00 14.98
N LEU A 226 -3.64 17.10 14.49
CA LEU A 226 -3.39 15.79 15.11
C LEU A 226 -2.29 15.85 16.19
N GLY A 227 -1.68 17.03 16.40
CA GLY A 227 -0.58 17.18 17.33
C GLY A 227 0.73 16.58 16.83
N ALA A 228 1.61 16.24 17.75
CA ALA A 228 2.88 15.57 17.49
C ALA A 228 3.11 14.42 18.49
N LEU A 229 4.01 13.51 18.13
CA LEU A 229 4.50 12.47 19.03
C LEU A 229 5.17 13.12 20.27
N PRO A 230 4.93 12.65 21.50
CA PRO A 230 5.61 13.16 22.69
C PRO A 230 7.15 13.19 22.54
N GLY A 231 7.77 14.33 22.82
CA GLY A 231 9.22 14.54 22.61
C GLY A 231 9.62 14.97 21.20
N TYR A 232 8.66 15.18 20.30
CA TYR A 232 8.89 15.63 18.92
C TYR A 232 8.18 16.96 18.67
N ASP A 233 8.83 17.82 17.88
CA ASP A 233 8.34 19.18 17.61
C ASP A 233 7.45 19.27 16.40
N GLN A 234 7.63 18.38 15.42
CA GLN A 234 6.97 18.37 14.14
C GLN A 234 6.35 17.01 13.86
N SER A 235 5.24 17.00 13.13
CA SER A 235 4.58 15.80 12.65
C SER A 235 4.15 15.97 11.19
N TYR A 236 4.25 14.89 10.42
CA TYR A 236 3.91 14.83 9.01
C TYR A 236 2.98 13.65 8.78
N ALA A 237 1.74 13.90 8.33
CA ALA A 237 0.83 12.85 7.88
C ALA A 237 1.06 12.63 6.39
N TRP A 238 1.35 11.38 5.99
CA TRP A 238 1.68 11.03 4.62
C TRP A 238 0.62 10.17 3.95
N SER A 239 0.03 9.23 4.68
CA SER A 239 -1.00 8.34 4.18
C SER A 239 -2.11 8.11 5.20
N VAL A 240 -3.27 7.67 4.72
CA VAL A 240 -4.48 7.44 5.53
C VAL A 240 -5.15 6.13 5.11
N SER A 241 -5.72 5.39 6.08
CA SER A 241 -6.51 4.18 5.85
C SER A 241 -7.79 4.46 5.05
N ALA A 242 -8.42 3.40 4.54
CA ALA A 242 -9.60 3.51 3.68
C ALA A 242 -10.75 4.30 4.32
N ASP A 243 -10.99 4.10 5.61
CA ASP A 243 -12.04 4.74 6.40
C ASP A 243 -11.62 6.10 7.00
N GLY A 244 -10.36 6.49 6.86
CA GLY A 244 -9.81 7.73 7.43
C GLY A 244 -9.54 7.68 8.92
N SER A 245 -9.59 6.51 9.57
CA SER A 245 -9.40 6.34 11.02
C SER A 245 -7.93 6.23 11.44
N VAL A 246 -7.06 5.73 10.55
CA VAL A 246 -5.61 5.57 10.78
C VAL A 246 -4.83 6.50 9.86
N VAL A 247 -3.90 7.26 10.43
CA VAL A 247 -3.00 8.15 9.70
C VAL A 247 -1.56 7.73 9.99
N VAL A 248 -0.73 7.64 8.95
CA VAL A 248 0.70 7.33 9.12
C VAL A 248 1.58 8.40 8.53
N GLY A 249 2.81 8.45 9.04
CA GLY A 249 3.79 9.43 8.59
C GLY A 249 5.04 9.40 9.44
N TRP A 250 5.58 10.57 9.75
CA TRP A 250 6.77 10.67 10.57
C TRP A 250 6.77 11.92 11.45
N ALA A 251 7.51 11.86 12.54
CA ALA A 251 7.77 12.96 13.45
C ALA A 251 9.25 13.30 13.44
N SER A 252 9.58 14.59 13.64
CA SER A 252 10.97 15.02 13.84
C SER A 252 11.10 15.94 15.04
N ASN A 253 12.28 15.91 15.67
CA ASN A 253 12.65 16.78 16.77
C ASN A 253 13.84 17.69 16.41
N ALA A 254 14.16 18.63 17.30
CA ALA A 254 15.26 19.58 17.12
C ALA A 254 16.65 18.90 17.05
N ALA A 255 16.78 17.66 17.54
CA ALA A 255 18.01 16.87 17.45
C ALA A 255 18.20 16.19 16.07
N GLY A 256 17.23 16.35 15.15
CA GLY A 256 17.29 15.75 13.82
C GLY A 256 16.93 14.26 13.82
N GLN A 257 16.26 13.76 14.84
CA GLN A 257 15.76 12.40 14.88
C GLN A 257 14.42 12.32 14.17
N TYR A 258 14.20 11.25 13.40
CA TYR A 258 12.97 10.96 12.66
C TYR A 258 12.39 9.64 13.14
N ARG A 259 11.07 9.59 13.32
CA ARG A 259 10.33 8.39 13.72
C ARG A 259 9.13 8.20 12.85
N ALA A 260 8.99 7.01 12.29
CA ALA A 260 7.75 6.56 11.70
C ALA A 260 6.67 6.52 12.78
N ILE A 261 5.52 7.11 12.49
CA ILE A 261 4.42 7.25 13.44
C ILE A 261 3.10 6.80 12.82
N ARG A 262 2.22 6.30 13.69
CA ARG A 262 0.84 5.91 13.36
C ARG A 262 -0.11 6.58 14.34
N TRP A 263 -1.08 7.31 13.82
CA TRP A 263 -2.16 7.90 14.59
C TRP A 263 -3.41 7.04 14.46
N ALA A 264 -4.01 6.69 15.57
CA ALA A 264 -5.30 6.02 15.64
C ALA A 264 -5.97 6.38 16.97
N ASN A 265 -7.30 6.48 17.00
CA ASN A 265 -8.07 6.75 18.22
C ASN A 265 -7.59 7.99 18.99
N GLY A 266 -7.11 9.04 18.29
CA GLY A 266 -6.65 10.27 18.91
C GLY A 266 -5.21 10.26 19.44
N VAL A 267 -4.45 9.17 19.26
CA VAL A 267 -3.11 8.99 19.84
C VAL A 267 -2.09 8.66 18.76
N TRP A 268 -0.91 9.30 18.86
CA TRP A 268 0.28 8.93 18.08
C TRP A 268 1.04 7.78 18.73
N GLN A 269 1.38 6.78 17.95
CA GLN A 269 2.25 5.66 18.29
C GLN A 269 3.58 5.81 17.56
N ASP A 270 4.70 5.66 18.25
CA ASP A 270 6.04 5.47 17.67
C ASP A 270 6.16 4.04 17.13
N LEU A 271 6.47 3.88 15.86
CA LEU A 271 6.63 2.58 15.21
C LEU A 271 8.06 2.01 15.38
N GLY A 272 8.97 2.80 15.96
CA GLY A 272 10.35 2.41 16.21
C GLY A 272 11.29 2.63 15.03
N VAL A 273 12.43 1.96 15.09
CA VAL A 273 13.51 1.94 14.08
C VAL A 273 14.01 0.52 13.89
N LEU A 274 14.78 0.29 12.84
CA LEU A 274 15.42 -1.00 12.58
C LEU A 274 16.84 -1.04 13.16
N GLY A 275 17.16 -2.13 13.84
CA GLY A 275 18.51 -2.37 14.38
C GLY A 275 19.02 -1.23 15.26
N ASN A 276 20.18 -0.68 14.91
CA ASN A 276 20.79 0.48 15.59
C ASN A 276 20.54 1.79 14.84
N GLY A 277 19.56 1.83 13.92
CA GLY A 277 19.20 3.02 13.17
C GLY A 277 18.57 4.09 14.06
N ASP A 278 18.57 5.31 13.58
CA ASP A 278 18.01 6.50 14.25
C ASP A 278 16.91 7.19 13.47
N HIS A 279 16.57 6.63 12.30
CA HIS A 279 15.66 7.25 11.34
C HIS A 279 14.68 6.23 10.79
N SER A 280 13.38 6.59 10.80
CA SER A 280 12.32 5.86 10.12
C SER A 280 11.21 6.80 9.66
N GLU A 281 10.59 6.50 8.52
CA GLU A 281 9.48 7.26 7.93
C GLU A 281 8.43 6.31 7.38
N ALA A 282 7.17 6.47 7.78
CA ALA A 282 6.05 5.71 7.24
C ALA A 282 5.43 6.45 6.05
N TRP A 283 5.24 5.77 4.92
CA TRP A 283 4.75 6.36 3.68
C TRP A 283 3.46 5.76 3.16
N GLY A 284 3.19 4.49 3.44
CA GLY A 284 2.00 3.79 3.02
C GLY A 284 1.33 3.03 4.16
N VAL A 285 0.01 2.86 4.08
CA VAL A 285 -0.79 2.11 5.05
C VAL A 285 -1.87 1.32 4.32
N SER A 286 -2.15 0.08 4.78
CA SER A 286 -3.23 -0.76 4.28
C SER A 286 -4.62 -0.18 4.58
N SER A 287 -5.66 -0.67 3.92
CA SER A 287 -7.04 -0.18 4.10
C SER A 287 -7.52 -0.20 5.54
N ASP A 288 -7.20 -1.26 6.26
CA ASP A 288 -7.57 -1.47 7.67
C ASP A 288 -6.63 -0.79 8.66
N GLY A 289 -5.55 -0.13 8.17
CA GLY A 289 -4.57 0.53 9.01
C GLY A 289 -3.64 -0.40 9.80
N SER A 290 -3.66 -1.71 9.53
CA SER A 290 -2.87 -2.71 10.27
C SER A 290 -1.44 -2.87 9.75
N ILE A 291 -1.19 -2.60 8.46
CA ILE A 291 0.13 -2.73 7.85
C ILE A 291 0.64 -1.36 7.43
N VAL A 292 1.83 -1.02 7.87
CA VAL A 292 2.51 0.24 7.51
C VAL A 292 3.81 -0.07 6.80
N VAL A 293 4.10 0.67 5.72
CA VAL A 293 5.35 0.51 4.96
C VAL A 293 6.09 1.84 4.83
N GLY A 294 7.38 1.77 4.62
CA GLY A 294 8.18 2.97 4.49
C GLY A 294 9.68 2.72 4.33
N LEU A 295 10.45 3.66 4.86
CA LEU A 295 11.91 3.65 4.84
C LEU A 295 12.45 3.73 6.26
N ALA A 296 13.47 2.94 6.56
CA ALA A 296 14.25 3.04 7.79
C ALA A 296 15.75 2.98 7.50
N TYR A 297 16.55 3.62 8.34
CA TYR A 297 18.00 3.45 8.30
C TYR A 297 18.40 2.32 9.27
N ILE A 298 19.22 1.40 8.78
CA ILE A 298 19.84 0.33 9.60
C ILE A 298 21.23 0.72 10.07
N ALA A 299 21.88 1.65 9.38
CA ALA A 299 23.14 2.30 9.70
C ALA A 299 23.23 3.66 8.98
N PRO A 300 24.16 4.56 9.36
CA PRO A 300 24.35 5.83 8.68
C PRO A 300 24.52 5.67 7.16
N GLY A 301 23.60 6.26 6.38
CA GLY A 301 23.58 6.19 4.91
C GLY A 301 23.09 4.86 4.32
N GLN A 302 22.67 3.89 5.12
CA GLN A 302 22.10 2.63 4.66
C GLN A 302 20.61 2.57 4.99
N SER A 303 19.78 2.86 4.02
CA SER A 303 18.33 2.76 4.13
C SER A 303 17.83 1.43 3.58
N CYS A 304 16.75 0.94 4.16
CA CYS A 304 16.02 -0.23 3.70
C CYS A 304 14.51 0.00 3.75
N ALA A 305 13.78 -0.72 2.92
CA ALA A 305 12.34 -0.78 2.97
C ALA A 305 11.89 -1.56 4.20
N PHE A 306 10.92 -1.05 4.94
CA PHE A 306 10.34 -1.74 6.08
C PHE A 306 8.85 -2.01 5.89
N ARG A 307 8.36 -3.03 6.61
CA ARG A 307 6.96 -3.26 6.94
C ARG A 307 6.82 -3.26 8.45
N TRP A 308 5.73 -2.71 8.95
CA TRP A 308 5.36 -2.75 10.36
C TRP A 308 3.95 -3.31 10.50
N THR A 309 3.75 -4.16 11.51
CA THR A 309 2.44 -4.68 11.92
C THR A 309 2.30 -4.60 13.44
N PRO A 310 1.08 -4.57 14.01
CA PRO A 310 0.88 -4.51 15.46
C PRO A 310 1.55 -5.66 16.22
N ASP A 311 1.53 -6.86 15.67
CA ASP A 311 2.04 -8.07 16.32
C ASP A 311 3.54 -8.31 16.05
N GLY A 312 4.02 -7.98 14.86
CA GLY A 312 5.40 -8.23 14.41
C GLY A 312 6.36 -7.06 14.64
N GLY A 313 5.84 -5.85 14.92
CA GLY A 313 6.67 -4.64 14.96
C GLY A 313 7.24 -4.28 13.59
N MET A 314 8.35 -3.54 13.59
CA MET A 314 9.03 -3.12 12.36
C MET A 314 10.02 -4.19 11.89
N GLU A 315 9.91 -4.62 10.64
CA GLU A 315 10.77 -5.62 10.00
C GLU A 315 11.43 -5.09 8.72
N ASP A 316 12.66 -5.52 8.46
CA ASP A 316 13.39 -5.22 7.22
C ASP A 316 12.91 -6.16 6.09
N LEU A 317 12.34 -5.58 5.03
CA LEU A 317 11.84 -6.36 3.90
C LEU A 317 12.94 -7.15 3.18
N ASN A 318 14.20 -6.71 3.24
CA ASN A 318 15.31 -7.46 2.68
C ASN A 318 15.59 -8.77 3.43
N GLN A 319 15.36 -8.79 4.74
CA GLN A 319 15.49 -9.98 5.57
C GLN A 319 14.26 -10.88 5.46
N THR A 320 13.07 -10.29 5.57
CA THR A 320 11.79 -11.02 5.52
C THR A 320 11.59 -11.72 4.17
N TYR A 321 12.01 -11.08 3.07
CA TYR A 321 11.84 -11.58 1.70
C TYR A 321 13.18 -11.98 1.05
N ALA A 322 14.17 -12.40 1.83
CA ALA A 322 15.47 -12.82 1.33
C ALA A 322 15.39 -13.95 0.27
N SER A 323 14.37 -14.79 0.33
CA SER A 323 14.15 -15.87 -0.64
C SER A 323 13.92 -15.41 -2.07
N VAL A 324 13.44 -14.17 -2.27
CA VAL A 324 13.22 -13.55 -3.60
C VAL A 324 14.28 -12.51 -3.96
N LEU A 325 15.28 -12.30 -3.11
CA LEU A 325 16.41 -11.37 -3.29
C LEU A 325 17.76 -12.10 -3.44
N THR A 326 17.75 -13.29 -4.03
CA THR A 326 18.92 -14.18 -4.11
C THR A 326 20.03 -13.70 -5.03
N ASP A 327 19.77 -12.67 -5.85
CA ASP A 327 20.71 -12.11 -6.81
C ASP A 327 21.57 -10.97 -6.25
N GLY A 328 21.40 -10.60 -4.98
CA GLY A 328 22.08 -9.48 -4.33
C GLY A 328 21.40 -8.13 -4.55
N SER A 329 20.18 -8.12 -5.09
CA SER A 329 19.31 -6.93 -5.15
C SER A 329 18.90 -6.47 -3.75
N ALA A 330 18.57 -5.17 -3.60
CA ALA A 330 18.16 -4.59 -2.32
C ALA A 330 16.96 -3.66 -2.45
N LEU A 331 15.98 -3.82 -1.56
CA LEU A 331 14.83 -2.93 -1.44
C LEU A 331 15.19 -1.76 -0.52
N VAL A 332 15.23 -0.56 -1.06
CA VAL A 332 15.71 0.63 -0.34
C VAL A 332 14.58 1.39 0.34
N ALA A 333 13.42 1.42 -0.27
CA ALA A 333 12.24 2.09 0.28
C ALA A 333 10.95 1.44 -0.23
N ALA A 334 9.93 1.36 0.61
CA ALA A 334 8.56 0.99 0.27
C ALA A 334 7.69 2.25 0.26
N SER A 335 7.23 2.65 -0.93
CA SER A 335 6.51 3.92 -1.12
C SER A 335 5.01 3.79 -0.90
N ALA A 336 4.43 2.64 -1.25
CA ALA A 336 3.00 2.37 -1.13
C ALA A 336 2.73 0.87 -0.95
N ILE A 337 1.53 0.58 -0.47
CA ILE A 337 1.02 -0.77 -0.27
C ILE A 337 -0.42 -0.84 -0.80
N SER A 338 -0.81 -1.99 -1.36
CA SER A 338 -2.20 -2.21 -1.79
C SER A 338 -3.17 -2.22 -0.60
N PRO A 339 -4.45 -1.94 -0.83
CA PRO A 339 -5.47 -1.92 0.21
C PRO A 339 -5.50 -3.17 1.10
N ASP A 340 -5.32 -4.35 0.52
CA ASP A 340 -5.30 -5.65 1.19
C ASP A 340 -3.98 -5.99 1.90
N GLY A 341 -2.96 -5.11 1.76
CA GLY A 341 -1.63 -5.32 2.37
C GLY A 341 -0.72 -6.29 1.61
N ARG A 342 -1.15 -6.83 0.47
CA ARG A 342 -0.41 -7.86 -0.27
C ARG A 342 0.72 -7.30 -1.12
N TYR A 343 0.45 -6.24 -1.87
CA TYR A 343 1.40 -5.71 -2.85
C TYR A 343 2.10 -4.48 -2.30
N ILE A 344 3.42 -4.55 -2.20
CA ILE A 344 4.26 -3.43 -1.76
C ILE A 344 5.07 -2.95 -2.96
N VAL A 345 5.05 -1.64 -3.20
CA VAL A 345 5.83 -1.02 -4.26
C VAL A 345 6.77 0.04 -3.70
N GLY A 346 7.84 0.27 -4.41
CA GLY A 346 8.84 1.24 -4.02
C GLY A 346 10.00 1.30 -5.01
N TRP A 347 11.20 1.46 -4.49
CA TRP A 347 12.39 1.46 -5.30
C TRP A 347 13.56 0.81 -4.56
N GLY A 348 14.47 0.27 -5.34
CA GLY A 348 15.62 -0.44 -4.83
C GLY A 348 16.78 -0.44 -5.80
N ILE A 349 17.79 -1.25 -5.52
CA ILE A 349 18.93 -1.49 -6.40
C ILE A 349 18.75 -2.88 -7.01
N ASN A 350 18.51 -2.93 -8.30
CA ASN A 350 18.46 -4.18 -9.06
C ASN A 350 19.88 -4.61 -9.39
N ALA A 351 20.35 -5.72 -8.83
CA ALA A 351 21.72 -6.21 -9.01
C ALA A 351 22.00 -6.60 -10.47
N ALA A 352 21.01 -7.09 -11.20
CA ALA A 352 21.18 -7.48 -12.60
C ALA A 352 21.51 -6.30 -13.52
N THR A 353 21.04 -5.10 -13.19
CA THR A 353 21.28 -3.87 -13.98
C THR A 353 22.23 -2.89 -13.29
N GLY A 354 22.48 -3.04 -11.99
CA GLY A 354 23.20 -2.09 -11.15
C GLY A 354 22.49 -0.75 -10.98
N ARG A 355 21.21 -0.68 -11.32
CA ARG A 355 20.42 0.57 -11.35
C ARG A 355 19.42 0.66 -10.21
N ARG A 356 19.01 1.91 -9.93
CA ARG A 356 17.85 2.18 -9.10
C ARG A 356 16.60 1.95 -9.94
N GLU A 357 15.80 0.99 -9.56
CA GLU A 357 14.59 0.63 -10.28
C GLU A 357 13.38 0.52 -9.33
N ALA A 358 12.21 0.83 -9.88
CA ALA A 358 10.94 0.57 -9.24
C ALA A 358 10.71 -0.94 -9.12
N TYR A 359 10.10 -1.37 -8.02
CA TYR A 359 9.76 -2.77 -7.80
C TYR A 359 8.30 -2.95 -7.39
N LEU A 360 7.79 -4.15 -7.63
CA LEU A 360 6.55 -4.70 -7.09
C LEU A 360 6.91 -5.97 -6.33
N LEU A 361 6.70 -5.97 -5.02
CA LEU A 361 6.82 -7.11 -4.14
C LEU A 361 5.41 -7.66 -3.88
N ASP A 362 5.13 -8.87 -4.36
CA ASP A 362 4.00 -9.67 -3.90
C ASP A 362 4.44 -10.40 -2.64
N THR A 363 3.91 -10.00 -1.50
CA THR A 363 4.27 -10.57 -0.21
C THR A 363 3.77 -12.00 -0.06
N GLY A 364 2.94 -12.48 -0.98
CA GLY A 364 2.22 -13.74 -0.82
C GLY A 364 1.42 -13.71 0.47
N ALA A 365 0.93 -12.53 0.86
CA ALA A 365 0.21 -12.35 2.11
C ALA A 365 -0.82 -13.48 2.22
N ARG A 366 -0.62 -14.32 3.20
CA ARG A 366 -1.55 -15.42 3.48
C ARG A 366 -2.87 -14.77 3.80
N CYS A 367 -3.89 -15.16 3.06
CA CYS A 367 -5.20 -15.13 3.67
C CYS A 367 -5.02 -15.74 5.06
N THR A 368 -5.36 -15.05 6.10
CA THR A 368 -5.40 -15.64 7.45
C THR A 368 -6.82 -16.10 7.67
N PRO A 369 -7.04 -17.40 7.91
CA PRO A 369 -8.36 -17.87 8.29
C PRO A 369 -8.89 -17.03 9.45
N HIS A 370 -10.12 -16.57 9.34
CA HIS A 370 -10.73 -15.72 10.37
C HIS A 370 -12.07 -16.29 10.83
N SER A 371 -12.67 -15.67 11.84
CA SER A 371 -13.89 -16.16 12.49
C SER A 371 -15.17 -15.99 11.65
N GLY A 372 -15.09 -15.45 10.43
CA GLY A 372 -16.26 -15.20 9.61
C GLY A 372 -16.74 -13.74 9.63
N ASP A 373 -16.14 -12.84 10.38
CA ASP A 373 -16.34 -11.39 10.30
C ASP A 373 -15.73 -10.86 8.98
N VAL A 374 -16.50 -10.96 7.91
CA VAL A 374 -16.06 -10.68 6.53
C VAL A 374 -15.92 -9.19 6.28
N ASP A 375 -16.81 -8.37 6.81
CA ASP A 375 -16.81 -6.92 6.63
C ASP A 375 -15.96 -6.17 7.66
N SER A 376 -15.40 -6.91 8.65
CA SER A 376 -14.50 -6.37 9.70
C SER A 376 -15.18 -5.32 10.60
N ASN A 377 -16.49 -5.45 10.81
CA ASN A 377 -17.24 -4.57 11.72
C ASN A 377 -17.13 -4.99 13.19
N GLY A 378 -16.53 -6.17 13.47
CA GLY A 378 -16.33 -6.76 14.78
C GLY A 378 -17.47 -7.69 15.21
N CYS A 379 -18.49 -7.88 14.39
CA CYS A 379 -19.64 -8.76 14.61
C CYS A 379 -19.73 -9.77 13.47
N VAL A 380 -20.03 -11.02 13.75
CA VAL A 380 -20.36 -12.03 12.73
C VAL A 380 -21.87 -12.13 12.61
N ASP A 381 -22.43 -11.54 11.56
CA ASP A 381 -23.88 -11.40 11.41
C ASP A 381 -24.40 -11.73 9.98
N ASP A 382 -25.64 -11.33 9.69
CA ASP A 382 -26.29 -11.57 8.40
C ASP A 382 -25.53 -10.95 7.22
N ALA A 383 -24.81 -9.85 7.42
CA ALA A 383 -24.05 -9.17 6.36
C ALA A 383 -22.86 -10.02 5.91
N ASP A 384 -22.16 -10.66 6.85
CA ASP A 384 -21.04 -11.57 6.56
C ASP A 384 -21.52 -12.82 5.83
N LEU A 385 -22.62 -13.40 6.30
CA LEU A 385 -23.23 -14.56 5.68
C LEU A 385 -23.65 -14.27 4.23
N LEU A 386 -24.24 -13.10 3.98
CA LEU A 386 -24.64 -12.67 2.65
C LEU A 386 -23.41 -12.42 1.76
N ALA A 387 -22.33 -11.85 2.29
CA ALA A 387 -21.11 -11.61 1.54
C ALA A 387 -20.52 -12.92 1.01
N VAL A 388 -20.43 -13.97 1.84
CA VAL A 388 -19.97 -15.31 1.42
C VAL A 388 -20.95 -15.94 0.41
N LEU A 389 -22.26 -15.85 0.63
CA LEU A 389 -23.25 -16.39 -0.29
C LEU A 389 -23.21 -15.72 -1.68
N PHE A 390 -23.01 -14.41 -1.77
CA PHE A 390 -22.86 -13.72 -3.05
C PHE A 390 -21.58 -14.07 -3.78
N ALA A 391 -20.55 -14.47 -3.06
CA ALA A 391 -19.27 -14.89 -3.63
C ALA A 391 -19.20 -16.40 -3.89
N PHE A 392 -20.21 -17.18 -3.49
CA PHE A 392 -20.20 -18.63 -3.54
C PHE A 392 -19.93 -19.19 -4.93
N GLY A 393 -19.01 -20.16 -5.01
CA GLY A 393 -18.56 -20.74 -6.26
C GLY A 393 -17.46 -19.97 -6.98
N ASN A 394 -17.05 -18.81 -6.46
CA ASN A 394 -15.86 -18.14 -6.96
C ASN A 394 -14.59 -18.89 -6.54
N ALA A 395 -13.61 -18.93 -7.43
CA ALA A 395 -12.32 -19.56 -7.15
C ALA A 395 -11.16 -18.67 -7.66
N GLY A 396 -10.03 -18.78 -7.00
CA GLY A 396 -8.80 -18.05 -7.36
C GLY A 396 -8.25 -17.20 -6.23
N SER A 397 -7.26 -16.43 -6.56
CA SER A 397 -6.40 -15.75 -5.57
C SER A 397 -6.90 -14.40 -5.07
N ASN A 398 -8.04 -13.90 -5.54
CA ASN A 398 -8.56 -12.56 -5.24
C ASN A 398 -9.96 -12.58 -4.61
N LEU A 399 -10.21 -13.56 -3.78
CA LEU A 399 -11.51 -13.72 -3.14
C LEU A 399 -11.71 -12.80 -1.93
N GLY A 400 -10.62 -12.22 -1.42
CA GLY A 400 -10.69 -11.35 -0.24
C GLY A 400 -11.13 -12.12 1.02
N ARG A 401 -11.85 -11.46 1.91
CA ARG A 401 -12.28 -12.03 3.19
C ARG A 401 -13.48 -13.00 3.08
N VAL A 402 -14.09 -13.14 1.91
CA VAL A 402 -15.17 -14.14 1.70
C VAL A 402 -14.65 -15.57 1.61
N ASP A 403 -13.37 -15.76 1.29
CA ASP A 403 -12.61 -17.01 1.44
C ASP A 403 -12.10 -17.09 2.89
N VAL A 404 -12.98 -17.53 3.79
CA VAL A 404 -12.80 -17.48 5.24
C VAL A 404 -11.74 -18.46 5.72
N ASN A 405 -11.67 -19.62 5.08
CA ASN A 405 -10.72 -20.70 5.39
C ASN A 405 -9.41 -20.61 4.60
N CYS A 406 -9.36 -19.74 3.58
CA CYS A 406 -8.19 -19.47 2.76
C CYS A 406 -7.71 -20.62 1.88
N ASP A 407 -8.64 -21.39 1.33
CA ASP A 407 -8.34 -22.51 0.44
C ASP A 407 -8.43 -22.13 -1.06
N GLN A 408 -8.70 -20.84 -1.37
CA GLN A 408 -8.84 -20.24 -2.70
C GLN A 408 -10.16 -20.61 -3.42
N THR A 409 -11.14 -21.09 -2.69
CA THR A 409 -12.50 -21.27 -3.16
C THR A 409 -13.46 -20.69 -2.14
N VAL A 410 -14.57 -20.13 -2.60
CA VAL A 410 -15.66 -19.75 -1.69
C VAL A 410 -16.70 -20.83 -1.78
N ASP A 411 -16.73 -21.71 -0.77
CA ASP A 411 -17.57 -22.90 -0.76
C ASP A 411 -18.27 -23.14 0.58
N ASP A 412 -18.74 -24.37 0.78
CA ASP A 412 -19.45 -24.77 2.00
C ASP A 412 -18.61 -24.58 3.27
N ALA A 413 -17.28 -24.68 3.17
CA ALA A 413 -16.40 -24.55 4.32
C ALA A 413 -16.35 -23.11 4.84
N ASP A 414 -16.35 -22.10 3.95
CA ASP A 414 -16.39 -20.68 4.31
C ASP A 414 -17.74 -20.32 4.91
N LEU A 415 -18.83 -20.80 4.29
CA LEU A 415 -20.18 -20.59 4.79
C LEU A 415 -20.35 -21.18 6.18
N LEU A 416 -19.82 -22.38 6.42
CA LEU A 416 -19.84 -23.03 7.73
C LEU A 416 -19.02 -22.25 8.76
N ALA A 417 -17.88 -21.68 8.38
CA ALA A 417 -17.06 -20.88 9.28
C ALA A 417 -17.83 -19.64 9.78
N VAL A 418 -18.57 -18.94 8.90
CA VAL A 418 -19.44 -17.82 9.31
C VAL A 418 -20.56 -18.32 10.22
N LEU A 419 -21.27 -19.41 9.86
CA LEU A 419 -22.38 -19.95 10.63
C LEU A 419 -21.98 -20.43 12.03
N PHE A 420 -20.80 -21.07 12.17
CA PHE A 420 -20.31 -21.52 13.48
C PHE A 420 -19.95 -20.39 14.44
N ASN A 421 -19.63 -19.24 13.91
CA ASN A 421 -19.24 -18.06 14.67
C ASN A 421 -20.34 -16.99 14.71
N PHE A 422 -21.53 -17.29 14.18
CA PHE A 422 -22.63 -16.32 14.08
C PHE A 422 -23.02 -15.77 15.46
N GLY A 423 -23.14 -14.44 15.55
CA GLY A 423 -23.38 -13.72 16.82
C GLY A 423 -22.11 -13.46 17.65
N SER A 424 -20.93 -13.87 17.19
CA SER A 424 -19.68 -13.57 17.88
C SER A 424 -19.31 -12.10 17.69
N GLY A 425 -18.89 -11.44 18.76
CA GLY A 425 -18.42 -10.05 18.72
C GLY A 425 -19.53 -9.00 18.70
N CYS A 426 -20.80 -9.43 18.63
CA CYS A 426 -21.98 -8.53 18.64
C CYS A 426 -22.38 -8.11 20.11
#